data_3c0de1f72bb47cf786e396072bd59759
#
_entry.id   3c0de1f72bb47cf786e396072bd59759
#
_cell.length_a   1.000
_cell.length_b   1.000
_cell.length_c   1.000
_cell.angle_alpha   90.00
_cell.angle_beta   90.00
_cell.angle_gamma   90.00
#
_symmetry.space_group_name_H-M   'P 1'
#
loop_
_entity.id
_entity.type
_entity.pdbx_description
1 polymer ?
#
loop_
_entity_poly.entity_id
_entity_poly.type
_entity_poly.pdbx_seq_one_letter_code
_entity_poly.pdbx_strand_id
1 'polypeptide(L)'
;MTNMIQNAKDQAAALAMAAYKAAAADGTLPEAEVKTAPVEIPKDTANGDYTTTFALAAAKALGKPPRVIAQALLDHMDLTGTYFTSAEIAGPGFLNFRLGDQWYAGVMNAVETEKDVYGTNDSLKGQMIMVEFVSANPTGPMHMGNARGGVLGDTLASVLAACGADVSREFYVNDAGHQIDKFARSIEVRYLQLINGEASIAFPEDGYQGEDIKELAKAYYDEHGDSLLNASEQERQDALAQFGLSVNLPRMKTDLERYKIHYDTWFYESTLHESGYVAETVDLLTEKGWTYEKDGALWLKTADILRDHFRKQGKKEADIEKLDLKDDVLRRANGFYTYFAADIAYHRNKFAVRGFDKVINIWGADHHGHVARLKGALDALGLNGSERLDIVLMQLVKLLRDGEVVRMSKRTGKAISLHDLLDEVSVDAARWYFNAKPDTQMEFDLGLAVREDSENPIYYVEYAHARICSLLRALETDGVTVPETADLSLLSGEAEKALIKQIAQYCEEIKLAARDYDPSHINRCLQELAACFHRFYTSCRIRGEEPQVAAARLKLADDTRMVLKNGLKLIGVDAPEKM
;
A
#
# COMPACT_ATOMS: atom_id res chain seq x y z
N MET A 1 1.34 -7.61 -20.34
CA MET A 1 2.22 -6.47 -20.16
C MET A 1 3.64 -6.95 -19.94
N THR A 2 4.62 -6.22 -20.46
CA THR A 2 6.00 -6.70 -20.63
C THR A 2 6.81 -6.49 -19.37
N ASN A 3 7.33 -7.57 -18.78
CA ASN A 3 8.31 -7.49 -17.70
C ASN A 3 9.65 -8.04 -18.19
N MET A 4 10.54 -7.16 -18.62
CA MET A 4 11.82 -7.53 -19.22
C MET A 4 12.78 -8.20 -18.22
N ILE A 5 12.66 -7.92 -16.92
CA ILE A 5 13.44 -8.62 -15.88
C ILE A 5 12.98 -10.07 -15.78
N GLN A 6 11.66 -10.30 -15.69
CA GLN A 6 11.13 -11.66 -15.62
C GLN A 6 11.41 -12.44 -16.92
N ASN A 7 11.25 -11.80 -18.07
CA ASN A 7 11.56 -12.41 -19.36
C ASN A 7 13.04 -12.86 -19.45
N ALA A 8 13.97 -12.04 -18.95
CA ALA A 8 15.38 -12.41 -18.90
C ALA A 8 15.65 -13.56 -17.93
N LYS A 9 15.02 -13.56 -16.75
CA LYS A 9 15.11 -14.68 -15.78
C LYS A 9 14.60 -15.98 -16.38
N ASP A 10 13.44 -15.95 -17.03
CA ASP A 10 12.83 -17.12 -17.64
C ASP A 10 13.70 -17.64 -18.81
N GLN A 11 14.26 -16.74 -19.61
CA GLN A 11 15.15 -17.11 -20.70
C GLN A 11 16.46 -17.72 -20.18
N ALA A 12 17.09 -17.18 -19.14
CA ALA A 12 18.28 -17.75 -18.52
C ALA A 12 18.02 -19.16 -17.94
N ALA A 13 16.87 -19.36 -17.28
CA ALA A 13 16.46 -20.67 -16.79
C ALA A 13 16.23 -21.68 -17.94
N ALA A 14 15.59 -21.23 -19.02
CA ALA A 14 15.37 -22.05 -20.21
C ALA A 14 16.69 -22.41 -20.91
N LEU A 15 17.63 -21.48 -21.02
CA LEU A 15 18.97 -21.71 -21.58
C LEU A 15 19.74 -22.76 -20.78
N ALA A 16 19.76 -22.66 -19.44
CA ALA A 16 20.41 -23.65 -18.59
C ALA A 16 19.81 -25.05 -18.77
N MET A 17 18.47 -25.14 -18.85
CA MET A 17 17.78 -26.41 -19.08
C MET A 17 18.00 -26.97 -20.50
N ALA A 18 18.03 -26.13 -21.54
CA ALA A 18 18.32 -26.53 -22.91
C ALA A 18 19.73 -27.06 -23.04
N ALA A 19 20.72 -26.36 -22.46
CA ALA A 19 22.10 -26.79 -22.41
C ALA A 19 22.29 -28.14 -21.70
N TYR A 20 21.56 -28.35 -20.58
CA TYR A 20 21.55 -29.64 -19.91
C TYR A 20 21.00 -30.76 -20.80
N LYS A 21 19.87 -30.53 -21.47
CA LYS A 21 19.29 -31.53 -22.39
C LYS A 21 20.26 -31.88 -23.55
N ALA A 22 20.96 -30.90 -24.10
CA ALA A 22 21.95 -31.11 -25.13
C ALA A 22 23.15 -31.93 -24.62
N ALA A 23 23.69 -31.58 -23.44
CA ALA A 23 24.78 -32.29 -22.80
C ALA A 23 24.41 -33.73 -22.36
N ALA A 24 23.13 -33.97 -22.02
CA ALA A 24 22.65 -35.31 -21.73
C ALA A 24 22.47 -36.15 -23.01
N ALA A 25 21.98 -35.54 -24.10
CA ALA A 25 21.77 -36.22 -25.37
C ALA A 25 23.07 -36.72 -26.04
N ASP A 26 24.19 -36.01 -25.85
CA ASP A 26 25.51 -36.45 -26.36
C ASP A 26 26.32 -37.27 -25.34
N GLY A 27 25.81 -37.47 -24.14
CA GLY A 27 26.41 -38.26 -23.08
C GLY A 27 27.48 -37.51 -22.24
N THR A 28 27.65 -36.21 -22.42
CA THR A 28 28.55 -35.37 -21.59
C THR A 28 28.06 -35.32 -20.12
N LEU A 29 26.76 -35.25 -19.92
CA LEU A 29 26.12 -35.36 -18.60
C LEU A 29 25.18 -36.57 -18.53
N PRO A 30 25.01 -37.17 -17.34
CA PRO A 30 24.03 -38.23 -17.17
C PRO A 30 22.59 -37.73 -17.39
N GLU A 31 21.76 -38.59 -18.00
CA GLU A 31 20.32 -38.35 -18.04
C GLU A 31 19.70 -38.56 -16.66
N ALA A 32 19.04 -37.55 -16.12
CA ALA A 32 18.37 -37.57 -14.84
C ALA A 32 17.20 -36.58 -14.80
N GLU A 33 16.27 -36.76 -13.88
CA GLU A 33 15.26 -35.76 -13.61
C GLU A 33 15.86 -34.58 -12.83
N VAL A 34 16.04 -33.45 -13.50
CA VAL A 34 16.51 -32.21 -12.90
C VAL A 34 15.42 -31.15 -12.98
N LYS A 35 15.32 -30.35 -11.91
CA LYS A 35 14.39 -29.20 -11.85
C LYS A 35 15.10 -27.93 -12.28
N THR A 36 14.33 -27.00 -12.81
CA THR A 36 14.83 -25.63 -13.01
C THR A 36 15.26 -25.02 -11.68
N ALA A 37 16.34 -24.27 -11.69
CA ALA A 37 16.79 -23.49 -10.53
C ALA A 37 16.38 -22.02 -10.67
N PRO A 38 16.19 -21.29 -9.58
CA PRO A 38 15.91 -19.86 -9.64
C PRO A 38 17.04 -19.10 -10.33
N VAL A 39 16.64 -18.02 -11.01
CA VAL A 39 17.55 -17.03 -11.58
C VAL A 39 17.40 -15.75 -10.78
N GLU A 40 18.51 -15.22 -10.30
CA GLU A 40 18.55 -14.06 -9.42
C GLU A 40 19.42 -12.95 -10.04
N ILE A 41 19.21 -11.72 -9.60
CA ILE A 41 20.11 -10.59 -9.86
C ILE A 41 21.21 -10.63 -8.80
N PRO A 42 22.50 -10.80 -9.17
CA PRO A 42 23.57 -10.85 -8.18
C PRO A 42 23.73 -9.50 -7.46
N LYS A 43 24.06 -9.54 -6.17
CA LYS A 43 24.30 -8.31 -5.39
C LYS A 43 25.51 -7.52 -5.87
N ASP A 44 26.54 -8.21 -6.34
CA ASP A 44 27.74 -7.62 -6.92
C ASP A 44 27.64 -7.69 -8.44
N THR A 45 27.60 -6.53 -9.09
CA THR A 45 27.52 -6.37 -10.55
C THR A 45 28.73 -6.96 -11.30
N ALA A 46 29.85 -7.17 -10.62
CA ALA A 46 31.00 -7.88 -11.18
C ALA A 46 30.63 -9.32 -11.58
N ASN A 47 29.65 -9.92 -10.91
CA ASN A 47 29.12 -11.26 -11.18
C ASN A 47 28.07 -11.30 -12.31
N GLY A 48 28.00 -10.30 -13.18
CA GLY A 48 27.04 -10.23 -14.27
C GLY A 48 25.71 -9.58 -13.90
N ASP A 49 24.72 -9.74 -14.78
CA ASP A 49 23.38 -9.16 -14.62
C ASP A 49 22.39 -10.16 -14.01
N TYR A 50 22.56 -11.44 -14.33
CA TYR A 50 21.75 -12.55 -13.78
C TYR A 50 22.65 -13.72 -13.42
N THR A 51 22.23 -14.51 -12.44
CA THR A 51 22.93 -15.71 -12.00
C THR A 51 21.94 -16.85 -11.74
N THR A 52 22.35 -18.08 -12.04
CA THR A 52 21.58 -19.28 -11.64
C THR A 52 22.45 -20.28 -10.90
N THR A 53 21.83 -20.96 -9.95
CA THR A 53 22.40 -22.06 -9.18
C THR A 53 22.11 -23.43 -9.80
N PHE A 54 21.71 -23.51 -11.06
CA PHE A 54 21.26 -24.76 -11.71
C PHE A 54 22.27 -25.90 -11.53
N ALA A 55 23.56 -25.67 -11.81
CA ALA A 55 24.58 -26.70 -11.67
C ALA A 55 24.78 -27.19 -10.22
N LEU A 56 24.62 -26.30 -9.24
CA LEU A 56 24.66 -26.63 -7.81
C LEU A 56 23.46 -27.48 -7.42
N ALA A 57 22.26 -27.11 -7.85
CA ALA A 57 21.02 -27.83 -7.57
C ALA A 57 20.99 -29.22 -8.22
N ALA A 58 21.53 -29.35 -9.45
CA ALA A 58 21.56 -30.60 -10.21
C ALA A 58 22.67 -31.57 -9.76
N ALA A 59 23.66 -31.12 -8.99
CA ALA A 59 24.87 -31.90 -8.66
C ALA A 59 24.57 -33.28 -8.02
N LYS A 60 23.61 -33.33 -7.13
CA LYS A 60 23.21 -34.59 -6.46
C LYS A 60 22.53 -35.55 -7.42
N ALA A 61 21.65 -35.06 -8.28
CA ALA A 61 20.91 -35.88 -9.26
C ALA A 61 21.84 -36.44 -10.34
N LEU A 62 22.81 -35.61 -10.78
CA LEU A 62 23.76 -35.98 -11.84
C LEU A 62 25.02 -36.71 -11.32
N GLY A 63 25.24 -36.77 -9.99
CA GLY A 63 26.43 -37.39 -9.42
C GLY A 63 27.75 -36.78 -9.86
N LYS A 64 27.75 -35.49 -10.24
CA LYS A 64 28.92 -34.76 -10.75
C LYS A 64 29.18 -33.51 -9.92
N PRO A 65 30.44 -33.05 -9.80
CA PRO A 65 30.73 -31.77 -9.16
C PRO A 65 30.03 -30.61 -9.89
N PRO A 66 29.50 -29.61 -9.16
CA PRO A 66 28.75 -28.51 -9.78
C PRO A 66 29.55 -27.75 -10.87
N ARG A 67 30.83 -27.55 -10.66
CA ARG A 67 31.69 -26.86 -11.64
C ARG A 67 31.85 -27.63 -12.95
N VAL A 68 31.88 -28.98 -12.88
CA VAL A 68 31.91 -29.84 -14.09
C VAL A 68 30.58 -29.76 -14.82
N ILE A 69 29.45 -29.75 -14.08
CA ILE A 69 28.14 -29.54 -14.68
C ILE A 69 28.06 -28.17 -15.33
N ALA A 70 28.46 -27.10 -14.63
CA ALA A 70 28.43 -25.73 -15.14
C ALA A 70 29.27 -25.60 -16.44
N GLN A 71 30.43 -26.27 -16.53
CA GLN A 71 31.24 -26.28 -17.73
C GLN A 71 30.51 -26.99 -18.88
N ALA A 72 29.96 -28.17 -18.63
CA ALA A 72 29.19 -28.87 -19.66
C ALA A 72 27.97 -28.07 -20.13
N LEU A 73 27.30 -27.35 -19.25
CA LEU A 73 26.22 -26.45 -19.64
C LEU A 73 26.71 -25.29 -20.50
N LEU A 74 27.83 -24.68 -20.14
CA LEU A 74 28.41 -23.56 -20.89
C LEU A 74 28.84 -24.00 -22.30
N ASP A 75 29.45 -25.18 -22.43
CA ASP A 75 29.90 -25.76 -23.69
C ASP A 75 28.75 -26.09 -24.66
N HIS A 76 27.50 -26.28 -24.11
CA HIS A 76 26.29 -26.60 -24.87
C HIS A 76 25.29 -25.44 -24.94
N MET A 77 25.67 -24.25 -24.44
CA MET A 77 24.77 -23.12 -24.39
C MET A 77 24.83 -22.29 -25.67
N ASP A 78 23.69 -22.13 -26.34
CA ASP A 78 23.54 -21.23 -27.48
C ASP A 78 22.85 -19.93 -27.05
N LEU A 79 23.60 -18.83 -27.12
CA LEU A 79 23.09 -17.49 -26.77
C LEU A 79 22.54 -16.72 -28.00
N THR A 80 22.55 -17.32 -29.19
CA THR A 80 22.10 -16.67 -30.42
C THR A 80 20.65 -16.26 -30.33
N GLY A 81 20.36 -14.99 -30.58
CA GLY A 81 18.98 -14.46 -30.55
C GLY A 81 18.38 -14.34 -29.14
N THR A 82 19.22 -14.43 -28.09
CA THR A 82 18.78 -14.24 -26.69
C THR A 82 19.10 -12.84 -26.20
N TYR A 83 18.64 -12.52 -24.98
CA TYR A 83 18.96 -11.27 -24.30
C TYR A 83 20.42 -11.19 -23.82
N PHE A 84 21.20 -12.28 -23.91
CA PHE A 84 22.50 -12.38 -23.29
C PHE A 84 23.63 -12.39 -24.34
N THR A 85 24.70 -11.66 -24.02
CA THR A 85 25.92 -11.63 -24.85
C THR A 85 26.96 -12.64 -24.38
N SER A 86 26.95 -12.99 -23.10
CA SER A 86 27.91 -13.96 -22.55
C SER A 86 27.31 -14.66 -21.33
N ALA A 87 27.83 -15.86 -21.09
CA ALA A 87 27.66 -16.60 -19.85
C ALA A 87 29.02 -17.04 -19.34
N GLU A 88 29.23 -17.03 -18.02
CA GLU A 88 30.51 -17.42 -17.40
C GLU A 88 30.27 -18.20 -16.09
N ILE A 89 31.26 -19.01 -15.72
CA ILE A 89 31.21 -19.80 -14.49
C ILE A 89 31.88 -19.03 -13.35
N ALA A 90 31.15 -18.84 -12.27
CA ALA A 90 31.69 -18.23 -11.05
C ALA A 90 31.66 -19.18 -9.85
N GLY A 91 32.65 -19.04 -8.97
CA GLY A 91 32.73 -19.79 -7.72
C GLY A 91 32.60 -21.30 -7.90
N PRO A 92 31.76 -21.98 -7.09
CA PRO A 92 31.63 -23.45 -7.09
C PRO A 92 30.78 -24.00 -8.26
N GLY A 93 30.21 -23.15 -9.14
CA GLY A 93 29.38 -23.58 -10.26
C GLY A 93 28.13 -22.71 -10.49
N PHE A 94 28.19 -21.44 -10.13
CA PHE A 94 27.21 -20.45 -10.58
C PHE A 94 27.39 -20.20 -12.07
N LEU A 95 26.30 -20.01 -12.80
CA LEU A 95 26.30 -19.51 -14.16
C LEU A 95 25.81 -18.07 -14.15
N ASN A 96 26.70 -17.15 -14.52
CA ASN A 96 26.43 -15.73 -14.58
C ASN A 96 26.24 -15.28 -16.03
N PHE A 97 25.22 -14.49 -16.28
CA PHE A 97 24.84 -13.98 -17.59
C PHE A 97 25.00 -12.47 -17.68
N ARG A 98 25.42 -11.96 -18.85
CA ARG A 98 25.50 -10.53 -19.14
C ARG A 98 24.51 -10.15 -20.22
N LEU A 99 23.74 -9.08 -19.96
CA LEU A 99 22.74 -8.56 -20.89
C LEU A 99 23.37 -7.94 -22.15
N GLY A 100 22.71 -8.16 -23.26
CA GLY A 100 23.01 -7.55 -24.55
C GLY A 100 22.05 -6.41 -24.91
N ASP A 101 22.40 -5.70 -25.97
CA ASP A 101 21.68 -4.51 -26.45
C ASP A 101 20.19 -4.81 -26.76
N GLN A 102 19.88 -6.05 -27.17
CA GLN A 102 18.51 -6.50 -27.42
C GLN A 102 17.62 -6.39 -26.20
N TRP A 103 18.14 -6.66 -24.99
CA TRP A 103 17.37 -6.51 -23.76
C TRP A 103 17.12 -5.04 -23.44
N TYR A 104 18.16 -4.18 -23.56
CA TYR A 104 18.03 -2.74 -23.29
C TYR A 104 17.04 -2.09 -24.25
N ALA A 105 17.12 -2.40 -25.54
CA ALA A 105 16.15 -1.97 -26.53
C ALA A 105 14.74 -2.49 -26.22
N GLY A 106 14.62 -3.73 -25.76
CA GLY A 106 13.35 -4.33 -25.34
C GLY A 106 12.66 -3.57 -24.21
N VAL A 107 13.44 -3.07 -23.23
CA VAL A 107 12.89 -2.24 -22.13
C VAL A 107 12.29 -0.95 -22.67
N MET A 108 13.02 -0.20 -23.48
CA MET A 108 12.57 1.04 -24.06
C MET A 108 11.35 0.85 -24.96
N ASN A 109 11.37 -0.16 -25.84
CA ASN A 109 10.22 -0.50 -26.68
C ASN A 109 8.99 -0.86 -25.86
N ALA A 110 9.15 -1.51 -24.69
CA ALA A 110 8.05 -1.80 -23.79
C ALA A 110 7.43 -0.50 -23.20
N VAL A 111 8.27 0.45 -22.75
CA VAL A 111 7.81 1.75 -22.27
C VAL A 111 7.03 2.51 -23.34
N GLU A 112 7.59 2.59 -24.56
CA GLU A 112 6.98 3.29 -25.69
C GLU A 112 5.65 2.66 -26.14
N THR A 113 5.53 1.33 -26.04
CA THR A 113 4.33 0.59 -26.42
C THR A 113 3.24 0.72 -25.35
N GLU A 114 3.60 0.55 -24.09
CA GLU A 114 2.67 0.48 -22.97
C GLU A 114 2.35 1.85 -22.38
N LYS A 115 3.22 2.85 -22.54
CA LYS A 115 3.01 4.25 -22.12
C LYS A 115 2.50 4.38 -20.68
N ASP A 116 1.31 4.94 -20.51
CA ASP A 116 0.71 5.24 -19.19
C ASP A 116 0.38 3.97 -18.37
N VAL A 117 0.42 2.79 -18.99
CA VAL A 117 0.18 1.51 -18.29
C VAL A 117 1.47 0.68 -18.12
N TYR A 118 2.63 1.22 -18.52
CA TYR A 118 3.90 0.54 -18.27
C TYR A 118 4.11 0.28 -16.78
N GLY A 119 4.48 -0.94 -16.44
CA GLY A 119 4.64 -1.43 -15.08
C GLY A 119 3.44 -2.18 -14.52
N THR A 120 2.24 -2.00 -15.09
CA THR A 120 1.07 -2.80 -14.66
C THR A 120 1.24 -4.27 -15.08
N ASN A 121 0.51 -5.16 -14.42
CA ASN A 121 0.57 -6.59 -14.71
C ASN A 121 -0.74 -7.31 -14.32
N ASP A 122 -0.86 -8.59 -14.64
CA ASP A 122 -2.05 -9.41 -14.41
C ASP A 122 -1.88 -10.42 -13.26
N SER A 123 -0.95 -10.19 -12.31
CA SER A 123 -0.67 -11.17 -11.24
C SER A 123 -1.83 -11.39 -10.26
N LEU A 124 -2.72 -10.41 -10.14
CA LEU A 124 -3.92 -10.47 -9.31
C LEU A 124 -5.23 -10.43 -10.12
N LYS A 125 -5.15 -10.69 -11.42
CA LYS A 125 -6.31 -10.67 -12.33
C LYS A 125 -7.41 -11.61 -11.88
N GLY A 126 -8.62 -11.08 -11.83
CA GLY A 126 -9.82 -11.82 -11.43
C GLY A 126 -10.02 -11.92 -9.92
N GLN A 127 -9.18 -11.28 -9.10
CA GLN A 127 -9.40 -11.17 -7.66
C GLN A 127 -10.18 -9.87 -7.35
N MET A 128 -11.26 -9.99 -6.58
CA MET A 128 -12.00 -8.88 -6.00
C MET A 128 -11.41 -8.56 -4.62
N ILE A 129 -10.72 -7.43 -4.49
CA ILE A 129 -10.01 -7.05 -3.27
C ILE A 129 -10.63 -5.77 -2.69
N MET A 130 -10.98 -5.79 -1.40
CA MET A 130 -11.34 -4.58 -0.68
C MET A 130 -10.18 -4.09 0.16
N VAL A 131 -9.92 -2.78 0.13
CA VAL A 131 -9.01 -2.10 1.05
C VAL A 131 -9.82 -1.14 1.90
N GLU A 132 -9.89 -1.40 3.21
CA GLU A 132 -10.51 -0.52 4.18
C GLU A 132 -9.44 0.26 4.93
N PHE A 133 -9.59 1.58 4.99
CA PHE A 133 -8.60 2.44 5.62
C PHE A 133 -9.19 3.76 6.11
N VAL A 134 -8.48 4.43 7.03
CA VAL A 134 -8.92 5.59 7.81
C VAL A 134 -10.02 5.22 8.79
N SER A 135 -11.24 4.98 8.35
CA SER A 135 -12.42 4.59 9.14
C SER A 135 -12.52 5.32 10.49
N ALA A 136 -12.28 6.65 10.45
CA ALA A 136 -12.26 7.50 11.63
C ALA A 136 -13.66 7.77 12.14
N ASN A 137 -13.82 7.84 13.48
CA ASN A 137 -15.09 8.21 14.09
C ASN A 137 -15.51 9.63 13.67
N PRO A 138 -16.75 9.85 13.22
CA PRO A 138 -17.22 11.15 12.76
C PRO A 138 -17.56 12.12 13.90
N THR A 139 -16.89 11.96 15.05
CA THR A 139 -17.10 12.75 16.28
C THR A 139 -16.18 13.96 16.39
N GLY A 140 -15.33 14.21 15.39
CA GLY A 140 -14.41 15.33 15.34
C GLY A 140 -13.52 15.33 14.08
N PRO A 141 -12.57 16.26 13.97
CA PRO A 141 -11.67 16.34 12.83
C PRO A 141 -10.70 15.15 12.78
N MET A 142 -10.31 14.74 11.57
CA MET A 142 -9.29 13.71 11.36
C MET A 142 -7.91 14.19 11.83
N HIS A 143 -7.14 13.29 12.40
CA HIS A 143 -5.79 13.58 12.93
C HIS A 143 -4.70 12.89 12.09
N MET A 144 -3.43 13.09 12.49
CA MET A 144 -2.25 12.61 11.75
C MET A 144 -2.20 11.10 11.52
N GLY A 145 -2.72 10.28 12.44
CA GLY A 145 -2.81 8.83 12.23
C GLY A 145 -3.71 8.50 11.05
N ASN A 146 -4.83 9.23 10.91
CA ASN A 146 -5.74 9.09 9.77
C ASN A 146 -5.07 9.53 8.46
N ALA A 147 -4.26 10.59 8.48
CA ALA A 147 -3.50 11.05 7.32
C ALA A 147 -2.56 9.96 6.78
N ARG A 148 -1.78 9.32 7.65
CA ARG A 148 -0.89 8.21 7.25
C ARG A 148 -1.68 7.01 6.73
N GLY A 149 -2.71 6.57 7.47
CA GLY A 149 -3.55 5.45 7.09
C GLY A 149 -4.24 5.67 5.75
N GLY A 150 -4.64 6.93 5.48
CA GLY A 150 -5.23 7.34 4.21
C GLY A 150 -4.30 7.11 3.03
N VAL A 151 -3.06 7.60 3.10
CA VAL A 151 -2.09 7.43 2.02
C VAL A 151 -1.69 5.96 1.83
N LEU A 152 -1.40 5.25 2.92
CA LEU A 152 -1.03 3.83 2.83
C LEU A 152 -2.13 2.99 2.17
N GLY A 153 -3.39 3.20 2.58
CA GLY A 153 -4.53 2.46 2.02
C GLY A 153 -4.81 2.81 0.57
N ASP A 154 -4.83 4.09 0.23
CA ASP A 154 -5.09 4.55 -1.15
C ASP A 154 -3.98 4.12 -2.11
N THR A 155 -2.71 4.25 -1.71
CA THR A 155 -1.59 3.80 -2.54
C THR A 155 -1.58 2.28 -2.68
N LEU A 156 -1.83 1.54 -1.59
CA LEU A 156 -1.92 0.08 -1.67
C LEU A 156 -3.05 -0.36 -2.62
N ALA A 157 -4.22 0.27 -2.54
CA ALA A 157 -5.32 0.00 -3.46
C ALA A 157 -4.92 0.26 -4.92
N SER A 158 -4.20 1.35 -5.19
CA SER A 158 -3.69 1.69 -6.53
C SER A 158 -2.67 0.66 -7.02
N VAL A 159 -1.75 0.21 -6.16
CA VAL A 159 -0.75 -0.82 -6.47
C VAL A 159 -1.40 -2.18 -6.78
N LEU A 160 -2.39 -2.59 -5.99
CA LEU A 160 -3.15 -3.83 -6.23
C LEU A 160 -3.93 -3.78 -7.56
N ALA A 161 -4.54 -2.63 -7.86
CA ALA A 161 -5.19 -2.40 -9.16
C ALA A 161 -4.20 -2.43 -10.32
N ALA A 162 -2.98 -1.88 -10.16
CA ALA A 162 -1.91 -1.98 -11.15
C ALA A 162 -1.44 -3.44 -11.38
N CYS A 163 -1.66 -4.33 -10.40
CA CYS A 163 -1.44 -5.77 -10.51
C CYS A 163 -2.65 -6.54 -11.09
N GLY A 164 -3.70 -5.85 -11.53
CA GLY A 164 -4.86 -6.42 -12.24
C GLY A 164 -6.02 -6.83 -11.33
N ALA A 165 -5.98 -6.54 -10.03
CA ALA A 165 -7.11 -6.78 -9.14
C ALA A 165 -8.27 -5.81 -9.41
N ASP A 166 -9.51 -6.28 -9.17
CA ASP A 166 -10.69 -5.43 -9.04
C ASP A 166 -10.75 -4.92 -7.59
N VAL A 167 -10.37 -3.66 -7.39
CA VAL A 167 -10.15 -3.09 -6.05
C VAL A 167 -11.26 -2.13 -5.67
N SER A 168 -11.85 -2.35 -4.49
CA SER A 168 -12.80 -1.43 -3.85
C SER A 168 -12.15 -0.75 -2.63
N ARG A 169 -12.26 0.56 -2.55
CA ARG A 169 -11.84 1.40 -1.41
C ARG A 169 -13.02 1.67 -0.50
N GLU A 170 -12.91 1.35 0.77
CA GLU A 170 -14.00 1.49 1.73
C GLU A 170 -13.62 2.32 2.95
N PHE A 171 -14.54 3.20 3.34
CA PHE A 171 -14.52 3.90 4.61
C PHE A 171 -15.68 3.37 5.48
N TYR A 172 -15.36 2.81 6.64
CA TYR A 172 -16.37 2.41 7.64
C TYR A 172 -16.74 3.60 8.50
N VAL A 173 -18.01 3.96 8.48
CA VAL A 173 -18.58 5.05 9.26
C VAL A 173 -19.17 4.47 10.55
N ASN A 174 -18.53 4.73 11.67
CA ASN A 174 -19.09 4.40 12.99
C ASN A 174 -20.09 5.48 13.39
N ASP A 175 -21.33 5.32 12.93
CA ASP A 175 -22.46 6.23 13.17
C ASP A 175 -23.45 5.69 14.20
N ALA A 176 -23.07 4.66 14.98
CA ALA A 176 -23.90 4.01 15.98
C ALA A 176 -23.11 3.72 17.27
N GLY A 177 -23.85 3.41 18.35
CA GLY A 177 -23.29 2.93 19.61
C GLY A 177 -22.66 4.01 20.49
N HIS A 178 -21.93 3.57 21.51
CA HIS A 178 -21.51 4.40 22.65
C HIS A 178 -20.69 5.66 22.30
N GLN A 179 -19.93 5.64 21.21
CA GLN A 179 -19.16 6.81 20.77
C GLN A 179 -20.13 7.92 20.31
N ILE A 180 -21.18 7.56 19.61
CA ILE A 180 -22.21 8.50 19.16
C ILE A 180 -23.07 8.99 20.32
N ASP A 181 -23.43 8.13 21.28
CA ASP A 181 -24.14 8.54 22.49
C ASP A 181 -23.33 9.58 23.26
N LYS A 182 -22.03 9.34 23.43
CA LYS A 182 -21.12 10.27 24.10
C LYS A 182 -20.99 11.59 23.33
N PHE A 183 -20.93 11.54 22.00
CA PHE A 183 -20.88 12.70 21.11
C PHE A 183 -22.16 13.52 21.23
N ALA A 184 -23.33 12.87 21.14
CA ALA A 184 -24.64 13.48 21.31
C ALA A 184 -24.75 14.22 22.63
N ARG A 185 -24.41 13.54 23.76
CA ARG A 185 -24.42 14.12 25.09
C ARG A 185 -23.47 15.31 25.23
N SER A 186 -22.32 15.26 24.59
CA SER A 186 -21.36 16.36 24.62
C SER A 186 -21.90 17.61 23.91
N ILE A 187 -22.56 17.45 22.75
CA ILE A 187 -23.22 18.56 22.04
C ILE A 187 -24.40 19.06 22.84
N GLU A 188 -25.24 18.17 23.41
CA GLU A 188 -26.40 18.51 24.23
C GLU A 188 -26.03 19.43 25.38
N VAL A 189 -25.01 19.06 26.16
CA VAL A 189 -24.58 19.88 27.30
C VAL A 189 -24.11 21.26 26.83
N ARG A 190 -23.37 21.37 25.75
CA ARG A 190 -22.96 22.67 25.19
C ARG A 190 -24.14 23.49 24.66
N TYR A 191 -25.11 22.83 24.02
CA TYR A 191 -26.33 23.48 23.56
C TYR A 191 -27.16 24.06 24.74
N LEU A 192 -27.36 23.27 25.80
CA LEU A 192 -28.08 23.73 27.00
C LEU A 192 -27.31 24.83 27.75
N GLN A 193 -25.97 24.78 27.78
CA GLN A 193 -25.14 25.83 28.35
C GLN A 193 -25.25 27.16 27.58
N LEU A 194 -25.41 27.12 26.24
CA LEU A 194 -25.65 28.32 25.44
C LEU A 194 -26.96 29.02 25.83
N ILE A 195 -28.00 28.23 26.12
CA ILE A 195 -29.35 28.80 26.44
C ILE A 195 -29.44 29.23 27.90
N ASN A 196 -28.96 28.41 28.83
CA ASN A 196 -29.19 28.59 30.26
C ASN A 196 -28.01 29.17 31.03
N GLY A 197 -26.87 29.41 30.32
CA GLY A 197 -25.61 29.84 30.91
C GLY A 197 -24.65 28.66 31.23
N GLU A 198 -23.36 28.90 31.15
CA GLU A 198 -22.31 27.86 31.24
C GLU A 198 -22.33 27.12 32.60
N ALA A 199 -22.71 27.78 33.67
CA ALA A 199 -22.77 27.18 35.00
C ALA A 199 -24.06 26.35 35.25
N SER A 200 -25.00 26.33 34.32
CA SER A 200 -26.32 25.67 34.50
C SER A 200 -26.23 24.14 34.54
N ILE A 201 -25.28 23.57 33.82
CA ILE A 201 -25.07 22.12 33.68
C ILE A 201 -23.58 21.81 33.69
N ALA A 202 -23.15 20.88 34.55
CA ALA A 202 -21.78 20.39 34.56
C ALA A 202 -21.47 19.59 33.28
N PHE A 203 -20.34 19.88 32.64
CA PHE A 203 -19.90 19.10 31.49
C PHE A 203 -19.40 17.72 31.95
N PRO A 204 -19.79 16.61 31.28
CA PRO A 204 -19.38 15.26 31.67
C PRO A 204 -17.85 15.09 31.56
N GLU A 205 -17.24 14.48 32.59
CA GLU A 205 -15.78 14.27 32.65
C GLU A 205 -15.26 13.46 31.45
N ASP A 206 -16.03 12.48 31.00
CA ASP A 206 -15.72 11.63 29.87
C ASP A 206 -16.17 12.21 28.51
N GLY A 207 -16.80 13.39 28.47
CA GLY A 207 -17.31 14.04 27.26
C GLY A 207 -16.22 14.54 26.32
N TYR A 208 -16.60 14.76 25.06
CA TYR A 208 -15.72 15.42 24.08
C TYR A 208 -15.65 16.93 24.38
N GLN A 209 -14.49 17.40 24.85
CA GLN A 209 -14.31 18.77 25.33
C GLN A 209 -13.83 19.75 24.28
N GLY A 210 -13.64 19.30 23.03
CA GLY A 210 -13.08 20.12 21.94
C GLY A 210 -13.92 21.35 21.60
N GLU A 211 -13.30 22.35 20.99
CA GLU A 211 -13.97 23.55 20.51
C GLU A 211 -14.97 23.24 19.39
N ASP A 212 -14.69 22.22 18.61
CA ASP A 212 -15.55 21.65 17.58
C ASP A 212 -16.95 21.28 18.12
N ILE A 213 -17.03 20.74 19.35
CA ILE A 213 -18.32 20.44 20.01
C ILE A 213 -19.09 21.72 20.33
N LYS A 214 -18.42 22.78 20.77
CA LYS A 214 -19.06 24.08 21.00
C LYS A 214 -19.53 24.71 19.70
N GLU A 215 -18.71 24.60 18.63
CA GLU A 215 -19.07 25.07 17.29
C GLU A 215 -20.32 24.36 16.76
N LEU A 216 -20.42 23.03 16.93
CA LEU A 216 -21.60 22.25 16.54
C LEU A 216 -22.84 22.67 17.34
N ALA A 217 -22.73 22.81 18.66
CA ALA A 217 -23.83 23.25 19.52
C ALA A 217 -24.30 24.66 19.14
N LYS A 218 -23.35 25.57 18.87
CA LYS A 218 -23.64 26.93 18.42
C LYS A 218 -24.29 26.95 17.04
N ALA A 219 -23.78 26.17 16.09
CA ALA A 219 -24.34 26.08 14.75
C ALA A 219 -25.79 25.58 14.78
N TYR A 220 -26.08 24.55 15.60
CA TYR A 220 -27.46 24.11 15.81
C TYR A 220 -28.35 25.21 16.40
N TYR A 221 -27.85 25.90 17.42
CA TYR A 221 -28.61 27.00 18.04
C TYR A 221 -28.85 28.17 17.07
N ASP A 222 -27.87 28.56 16.29
CA ASP A 222 -27.99 29.64 15.29
C ASP A 222 -29.05 29.31 14.23
N GLU A 223 -29.22 28.02 13.87
CA GLU A 223 -30.19 27.58 12.85
C GLU A 223 -31.58 27.28 13.41
N HIS A 224 -31.66 26.68 14.61
CA HIS A 224 -32.89 26.12 15.15
C HIS A 224 -33.34 26.76 16.50
N GLY A 225 -32.53 27.69 17.05
CA GLY A 225 -32.80 28.37 18.31
C GLY A 225 -32.92 27.40 19.50
N ASP A 226 -33.89 27.64 20.35
CA ASP A 226 -34.19 26.83 21.55
C ASP A 226 -35.18 25.67 21.30
N SER A 227 -35.36 25.25 20.07
CA SER A 227 -36.37 24.26 19.63
C SER A 227 -36.33 22.94 20.40
N LEU A 228 -35.15 22.52 20.90
CA LEU A 228 -34.98 21.29 21.66
C LEU A 228 -35.01 21.50 23.19
N LEU A 229 -35.26 22.74 23.69
CA LEU A 229 -35.21 23.01 25.14
C LEU A 229 -36.22 22.17 25.94
N ASN A 230 -37.40 21.98 25.38
CA ASN A 230 -38.50 21.24 26.00
C ASN A 230 -38.63 19.78 25.50
N ALA A 231 -37.72 19.33 24.62
CA ALA A 231 -37.68 17.95 24.14
C ALA A 231 -37.18 17.01 25.26
N SER A 232 -37.50 15.72 25.17
CA SER A 232 -36.89 14.72 26.04
C SER A 232 -35.40 14.64 25.83
N GLU A 233 -34.65 14.14 26.80
CA GLU A 233 -33.18 13.94 26.68
C GLU A 233 -32.83 13.12 25.45
N GLN A 234 -33.55 12.03 25.21
CA GLN A 234 -33.31 11.15 24.05
C GLN A 234 -33.57 11.88 22.73
N GLU A 235 -34.70 12.54 22.57
CA GLU A 235 -35.04 13.29 21.35
C GLU A 235 -34.01 14.39 21.08
N ARG A 236 -33.53 15.06 22.13
CA ARG A 236 -32.51 16.10 22.01
C ARG A 236 -31.16 15.54 21.59
N GLN A 237 -30.75 14.42 22.23
CA GLN A 237 -29.49 13.74 21.88
C GLN A 237 -29.52 13.20 20.45
N ASP A 238 -30.62 12.55 20.03
CA ASP A 238 -30.76 12.02 18.66
C ASP A 238 -30.70 13.13 17.62
N ALA A 239 -31.40 14.24 17.84
CA ALA A 239 -31.39 15.37 16.92
C ALA A 239 -29.99 16.02 16.82
N LEU A 240 -29.31 16.21 17.96
CA LEU A 240 -27.98 16.81 17.99
C LEU A 240 -26.87 15.87 17.42
N ALA A 241 -27.02 14.55 17.63
CA ALA A 241 -26.16 13.58 16.99
C ALA A 241 -26.28 13.62 15.47
N GLN A 242 -27.50 13.55 14.94
CA GLN A 242 -27.78 13.64 13.52
C GLN A 242 -27.24 14.94 12.92
N PHE A 243 -27.46 16.07 13.57
CA PHE A 243 -26.91 17.35 13.15
C PHE A 243 -25.39 17.34 13.14
N GLY A 244 -24.74 16.87 14.22
CA GLY A 244 -23.29 16.77 14.32
C GLY A 244 -22.70 15.89 13.20
N LEU A 245 -23.31 14.74 12.92
CA LEU A 245 -22.91 13.86 11.83
C LEU A 245 -23.12 14.51 10.46
N SER A 246 -24.23 15.23 10.24
CA SER A 246 -24.50 15.93 8.98
C SER A 246 -23.50 17.04 8.68
N VAL A 247 -22.80 17.56 9.70
CA VAL A 247 -21.73 18.55 9.55
C VAL A 247 -20.37 17.89 9.39
N ASN A 248 -20.05 16.91 10.25
CA ASN A 248 -18.73 16.32 10.31
C ASN A 248 -18.41 15.41 9.10
N LEU A 249 -19.36 14.57 8.65
CA LEU A 249 -19.12 13.66 7.53
C LEU A 249 -18.78 14.40 6.23
N PRO A 250 -19.50 15.46 5.81
CA PRO A 250 -19.08 16.25 4.65
C PRO A 250 -17.71 16.91 4.81
N ARG A 251 -17.36 17.40 6.01
CA ARG A 251 -16.02 17.95 6.30
C ARG A 251 -14.93 16.91 6.11
N MET A 252 -15.13 15.70 6.66
CA MET A 252 -14.19 14.60 6.49
C MET A 252 -14.02 14.21 5.01
N LYS A 253 -15.11 14.15 4.25
CA LYS A 253 -15.09 13.89 2.80
C LYS A 253 -14.29 14.96 2.07
N THR A 254 -14.52 16.23 2.37
CA THR A 254 -13.80 17.35 1.76
C THR A 254 -12.29 17.31 2.05
N ASP A 255 -11.89 16.99 3.30
CA ASP A 255 -10.50 16.87 3.67
C ASP A 255 -9.82 15.68 2.95
N LEU A 256 -10.51 14.55 2.81
CA LEU A 256 -10.02 13.38 2.08
C LEU A 256 -9.91 13.65 0.58
N GLU A 257 -10.89 14.31 -0.03
CA GLU A 257 -10.83 14.74 -1.43
C GLU A 257 -9.68 15.71 -1.68
N ARG A 258 -9.47 16.71 -0.79
CA ARG A 258 -8.32 17.60 -0.83
C ARG A 258 -7.01 16.82 -0.75
N TYR A 259 -6.98 15.72 0.01
CA TYR A 259 -5.84 14.82 0.16
C TYR A 259 -5.69 13.83 -1.01
N LYS A 260 -6.49 13.98 -2.08
CA LYS A 260 -6.57 13.11 -3.26
C LYS A 260 -6.92 11.66 -2.90
N ILE A 261 -7.75 11.45 -1.89
CA ILE A 261 -8.23 10.14 -1.47
C ILE A 261 -9.72 10.02 -1.79
N HIS A 262 -10.08 9.00 -2.55
CA HIS A 262 -11.46 8.72 -2.97
C HIS A 262 -11.88 7.33 -2.50
N TYR A 263 -13.13 7.22 -2.06
CA TYR A 263 -13.73 5.95 -1.64
C TYR A 263 -14.86 5.55 -2.58
N ASP A 264 -14.91 4.27 -2.91
CA ASP A 264 -16.01 3.68 -3.67
C ASP A 264 -17.23 3.47 -2.78
N THR A 265 -17.01 3.18 -1.49
CA THR A 265 -18.07 2.90 -0.52
C THR A 265 -17.82 3.62 0.80
N TRP A 266 -18.85 4.28 1.30
CA TRP A 266 -18.98 4.74 2.69
C TRP A 266 -19.98 3.82 3.37
N PHE A 267 -19.47 2.86 4.17
CA PHE A 267 -20.30 1.86 4.82
C PHE A 267 -20.70 2.31 6.21
N TYR A 268 -22.01 2.40 6.48
CA TYR A 268 -22.56 2.86 7.76
C TYR A 268 -22.84 1.69 8.69
N GLU A 269 -22.33 1.73 9.93
CA GLU A 269 -22.54 0.69 10.96
C GLU A 269 -24.02 0.53 11.29
N SER A 270 -24.77 1.64 11.36
CA SER A 270 -26.22 1.65 11.62
C SER A 270 -26.98 0.68 10.73
N THR A 271 -26.59 0.52 9.48
CA THR A 271 -27.25 -0.40 8.53
C THR A 271 -27.20 -1.86 8.96
N LEU A 272 -26.15 -2.29 9.67
CA LEU A 272 -26.03 -3.65 10.20
C LEU A 272 -27.00 -3.90 11.38
N HIS A 273 -27.19 -2.87 12.19
CA HIS A 273 -28.12 -2.94 13.33
C HIS A 273 -29.58 -2.88 12.87
N GLU A 274 -29.93 -1.93 12.02
CA GLU A 274 -31.29 -1.72 11.51
C GLU A 274 -31.79 -2.90 10.67
N SER A 275 -30.92 -3.53 9.88
CA SER A 275 -31.29 -4.72 9.12
C SER A 275 -31.36 -6.00 9.94
N GLY A 276 -30.95 -5.98 11.21
CA GLY A 276 -30.84 -7.19 12.04
C GLY A 276 -29.66 -8.09 11.70
N TYR A 277 -28.74 -7.64 10.84
CA TYR A 277 -27.64 -8.47 10.35
C TYR A 277 -26.63 -8.85 11.44
N VAL A 278 -26.46 -8.00 12.47
CA VAL A 278 -25.65 -8.34 13.65
C VAL A 278 -26.28 -9.52 14.40
N ALA A 279 -27.61 -9.48 14.64
CA ALA A 279 -28.34 -10.56 15.30
C ALA A 279 -28.21 -11.88 14.51
N GLU A 280 -28.47 -11.84 13.22
CA GLU A 280 -28.33 -13.01 12.31
C GLU A 280 -26.93 -13.62 12.39
N THR A 281 -25.89 -12.78 12.41
CA THR A 281 -24.50 -13.25 12.50
C THR A 281 -24.20 -13.95 13.81
N VAL A 282 -24.71 -13.42 14.93
CA VAL A 282 -24.57 -14.03 16.26
C VAL A 282 -25.36 -15.35 16.35
N ASP A 283 -26.55 -15.40 15.76
CA ASP A 283 -27.37 -16.62 15.70
C ASP A 283 -26.67 -17.72 14.91
N LEU A 284 -26.03 -17.40 13.77
CA LEU A 284 -25.21 -18.35 13.00
C LEU A 284 -24.03 -18.91 13.81
N LEU A 285 -23.35 -18.09 14.62
CA LEU A 285 -22.31 -18.57 15.53
C LEU A 285 -22.86 -19.52 16.58
N THR A 286 -24.08 -19.24 17.05
CA THR A 286 -24.80 -20.08 18.04
C THR A 286 -25.21 -21.40 17.44
N GLU A 287 -25.80 -21.40 16.25
CA GLU A 287 -26.15 -22.64 15.49
C GLU A 287 -24.93 -23.53 15.23
N LYS A 288 -23.78 -22.93 14.96
CA LYS A 288 -22.51 -23.65 14.79
C LYS A 288 -21.86 -24.12 16.10
N GLY A 289 -22.48 -23.80 17.27
CA GLY A 289 -22.02 -24.25 18.59
C GLY A 289 -20.86 -23.46 19.17
N TRP A 290 -20.54 -22.28 18.60
CA TRP A 290 -19.43 -21.44 19.04
C TRP A 290 -19.79 -20.43 20.14
N THR A 291 -21.01 -20.47 20.67
CA THR A 291 -21.45 -19.60 21.77
C THR A 291 -21.92 -20.38 22.98
N TYR A 292 -22.04 -19.69 24.11
CA TYR A 292 -22.68 -20.16 25.33
C TYR A 292 -23.24 -18.99 26.15
N GLU A 293 -24.22 -19.27 27.00
CA GLU A 293 -24.78 -18.27 27.92
C GLU A 293 -24.10 -18.32 29.29
N LYS A 294 -23.75 -17.16 29.81
CA LYS A 294 -23.22 -17.00 31.17
C LYS A 294 -23.61 -15.63 31.73
N ASP A 295 -24.10 -15.60 32.96
CA ASP A 295 -24.52 -14.39 33.71
C ASP A 295 -25.50 -13.50 32.92
N GLY A 296 -26.40 -14.12 32.15
CA GLY A 296 -27.39 -13.45 31.29
C GLY A 296 -26.80 -12.85 29.99
N ALA A 297 -25.53 -13.00 29.74
CA ALA A 297 -24.85 -12.55 28.51
C ALA A 297 -24.53 -13.74 27.61
N LEU A 298 -24.46 -13.50 26.27
CA LEU A 298 -24.05 -14.49 25.29
C LEU A 298 -22.56 -14.28 24.97
N TRP A 299 -21.78 -15.33 25.13
CA TRP A 299 -20.33 -15.36 24.98
C TRP A 299 -19.92 -16.17 23.75
N LEU A 300 -18.89 -15.70 23.05
CA LEU A 300 -18.17 -16.46 22.03
C LEU A 300 -17.06 -17.30 22.68
N LYS A 301 -16.92 -18.55 22.28
CA LYS A 301 -15.82 -19.45 22.71
C LYS A 301 -14.50 -19.06 22.02
N THR A 302 -14.10 -17.80 22.16
CA THR A 302 -12.93 -17.23 21.48
C THR A 302 -11.65 -17.98 21.86
N ALA A 303 -11.54 -18.42 23.11
CA ALA A 303 -10.37 -19.20 23.55
C ALA A 303 -10.22 -20.50 22.76
N ASP A 304 -11.31 -21.23 22.51
CA ASP A 304 -11.28 -22.48 21.74
C ASP A 304 -11.01 -22.21 20.26
N ILE A 305 -11.66 -21.18 19.69
CA ILE A 305 -11.42 -20.73 18.32
C ILE A 305 -9.94 -20.37 18.12
N LEU A 306 -9.33 -19.63 19.03
CA LEU A 306 -7.92 -19.24 18.93
C LEU A 306 -6.97 -20.42 19.11
N ARG A 307 -7.29 -21.41 19.96
CA ARG A 307 -6.51 -22.65 20.06
C ARG A 307 -6.48 -23.38 18.72
N ASP A 308 -7.63 -23.53 18.08
CA ASP A 308 -7.73 -24.16 16.75
C ASP A 308 -7.00 -23.36 15.67
N HIS A 309 -7.11 -22.03 15.69
CA HIS A 309 -6.39 -21.14 14.78
C HIS A 309 -4.87 -21.31 14.91
N PHE A 310 -4.32 -21.28 16.13
CA PHE A 310 -2.88 -21.44 16.35
C PHE A 310 -2.37 -22.85 16.03
N ARG A 311 -3.18 -23.90 16.26
CA ARG A 311 -2.86 -25.27 15.83
C ARG A 311 -2.72 -25.37 14.32
N LYS A 312 -3.65 -24.78 13.56
CA LYS A 312 -3.61 -24.72 12.09
C LYS A 312 -2.36 -23.97 11.58
N GLN A 313 -1.90 -22.98 12.32
CA GLN A 313 -0.64 -22.26 12.02
C GLN A 313 0.62 -23.05 12.42
N GLY A 314 0.50 -24.25 12.97
CA GLY A 314 1.63 -25.10 13.38
C GLY A 314 2.27 -24.71 14.72
N LYS A 315 1.61 -23.88 15.55
CA LYS A 315 2.10 -23.55 16.89
C LYS A 315 2.03 -24.78 17.80
N LYS A 316 3.06 -25.01 18.61
CA LYS A 316 3.12 -26.15 19.53
C LYS A 316 2.10 -26.01 20.67
N GLU A 317 1.45 -27.11 21.06
CA GLU A 317 0.42 -27.13 22.12
C GLU A 317 0.93 -26.50 23.44
N ALA A 318 2.14 -26.84 23.85
CA ALA A 318 2.76 -26.26 25.04
C ALA A 318 2.96 -24.73 25.01
N ASP A 319 2.98 -24.13 23.82
CA ASP A 319 3.06 -22.68 23.67
C ASP A 319 1.67 -22.05 23.60
N ILE A 320 0.69 -22.79 23.08
CA ILE A 320 -0.73 -22.37 23.09
C ILE A 320 -1.28 -22.36 24.52
N GLU A 321 -0.97 -23.37 25.34
CA GLU A 321 -1.40 -23.47 26.74
C GLU A 321 -0.88 -22.31 27.63
N LYS A 322 0.25 -21.68 27.26
CA LYS A 322 0.80 -20.51 27.96
C LYS A 322 0.07 -19.21 27.64
N LEU A 323 -0.79 -19.20 26.62
CA LEU A 323 -1.52 -18.00 26.23
C LEU A 323 -2.73 -17.81 27.15
N ASP A 324 -2.87 -16.63 27.72
CA ASP A 324 -4.08 -16.22 28.50
C ASP A 324 -5.23 -15.92 27.56
N LEU A 325 -5.78 -16.99 26.92
CA LEU A 325 -6.88 -16.86 25.97
C LEU A 325 -8.21 -16.74 26.74
N LYS A 326 -9.00 -15.75 26.38
CA LYS A 326 -10.29 -15.45 27.02
C LYS A 326 -11.41 -15.44 25.98
N ASP A 327 -12.62 -15.76 26.46
CA ASP A 327 -13.82 -15.65 25.66
C ASP A 327 -14.33 -14.21 25.61
N ASP A 328 -15.03 -13.87 24.56
CA ASP A 328 -15.57 -12.53 24.33
C ASP A 328 -17.10 -12.50 24.45
N VAL A 329 -17.63 -11.42 25.00
CA VAL A 329 -19.08 -11.18 25.02
C VAL A 329 -19.53 -10.70 23.65
N LEU A 330 -20.54 -11.35 23.06
CA LEU A 330 -21.22 -10.90 21.84
C LEU A 330 -22.47 -10.09 22.14
N ARG A 331 -23.28 -10.53 23.14
CA ARG A 331 -24.49 -9.84 23.58
C ARG A 331 -24.48 -9.72 25.11
N ARG A 332 -24.61 -8.49 25.60
CA ARG A 332 -24.62 -8.20 27.03
C ARG A 332 -25.95 -8.64 27.68
N ALA A 333 -26.00 -8.75 29.02
CA ALA A 333 -27.17 -9.11 29.78
C ALA A 333 -28.37 -8.16 29.56
N ASN A 334 -28.13 -6.91 29.20
CA ASN A 334 -29.15 -5.93 28.82
C ASN A 334 -29.67 -6.07 27.37
N GLY A 335 -29.25 -7.09 26.65
CA GLY A 335 -29.66 -7.40 25.26
C GLY A 335 -28.88 -6.70 24.15
N PHE A 336 -28.01 -5.73 24.45
CA PHE A 336 -27.22 -5.02 23.43
C PHE A 336 -26.03 -5.83 22.94
N TYR A 337 -25.80 -5.79 21.64
CA TYR A 337 -24.59 -6.37 21.02
C TYR A 337 -23.35 -5.55 21.33
N THR A 338 -22.20 -6.21 21.36
CA THR A 338 -20.90 -5.56 21.57
C THR A 338 -20.33 -5.10 20.23
N TYR A 339 -19.33 -4.23 20.27
CA TYR A 339 -18.57 -3.83 19.08
C TYR A 339 -17.96 -5.03 18.35
N PHE A 340 -17.52 -6.06 19.11
CA PHE A 340 -16.96 -7.26 18.50
C PHE A 340 -18.00 -8.04 17.69
N ALA A 341 -19.25 -8.11 18.15
CA ALA A 341 -20.33 -8.71 17.38
C ALA A 341 -20.63 -7.94 16.09
N ALA A 342 -20.64 -6.59 16.16
CA ALA A 342 -20.84 -5.73 14.99
C ALA A 342 -19.66 -5.87 13.99
N ASP A 343 -18.43 -5.95 14.48
CA ASP A 343 -17.24 -6.10 13.66
C ASP A 343 -17.20 -7.46 12.94
N ILE A 344 -17.57 -8.55 13.62
CA ILE A 344 -17.75 -9.87 12.99
C ILE A 344 -18.82 -9.82 11.89
N ALA A 345 -19.96 -9.17 12.17
CA ALA A 345 -21.04 -9.03 11.20
C ALA A 345 -20.62 -8.20 9.98
N TYR A 346 -19.90 -7.12 10.19
CA TYR A 346 -19.38 -6.29 9.13
C TYR A 346 -18.42 -7.07 8.21
N HIS A 347 -17.47 -7.81 8.78
CA HIS A 347 -16.55 -8.62 7.97
C HIS A 347 -17.25 -9.82 7.31
N ARG A 348 -18.27 -10.41 7.98
CA ARG A 348 -19.13 -11.41 7.31
C ARG A 348 -19.84 -10.80 6.11
N ASN A 349 -20.33 -9.56 6.19
CA ASN A 349 -20.97 -8.88 5.06
C ASN A 349 -20.00 -8.73 3.86
N LYS A 350 -18.75 -8.36 4.10
CA LYS A 350 -17.72 -8.25 3.05
C LYS A 350 -17.54 -9.55 2.28
N PHE A 351 -17.48 -10.68 2.97
CA PHE A 351 -17.20 -11.98 2.35
C PHE A 351 -18.45 -12.72 1.83
N ALA A 352 -19.52 -12.74 2.64
CA ALA A 352 -20.70 -13.57 2.36
C ALA A 352 -21.74 -12.86 1.48
N VAL A 353 -21.86 -11.53 1.58
CA VAL A 353 -22.85 -10.76 0.83
C VAL A 353 -22.22 -10.09 -0.38
N ARG A 354 -21.09 -9.39 -0.17
CA ARG A 354 -20.42 -8.63 -1.25
C ARG A 354 -19.40 -9.44 -2.04
N GLY A 355 -19.00 -10.62 -1.56
CA GLY A 355 -18.24 -11.61 -2.31
C GLY A 355 -16.77 -11.30 -2.55
N PHE A 356 -16.15 -10.39 -1.77
CA PHE A 356 -14.72 -10.10 -1.91
C PHE A 356 -13.87 -11.35 -1.66
N ASP A 357 -12.91 -11.63 -2.53
CA ASP A 357 -11.96 -12.73 -2.37
C ASP A 357 -10.97 -12.44 -1.25
N LYS A 358 -10.55 -11.18 -1.13
CA LYS A 358 -9.59 -10.69 -0.15
C LYS A 358 -10.05 -9.36 0.43
N VAL A 359 -9.84 -9.18 1.72
CA VAL A 359 -10.05 -7.91 2.43
C VAL A 359 -8.76 -7.53 3.12
N ILE A 360 -8.35 -6.29 2.98
CA ILE A 360 -7.16 -5.72 3.61
C ILE A 360 -7.59 -4.50 4.41
N ASN A 361 -7.40 -4.55 5.74
CA ASN A 361 -7.69 -3.42 6.60
C ASN A 361 -6.39 -2.74 7.06
N ILE A 362 -6.33 -1.42 7.02
CA ILE A 362 -5.21 -0.62 7.55
C ILE A 362 -5.59 -0.13 8.94
N TRP A 363 -4.99 -0.71 9.98
CA TRP A 363 -5.27 -0.40 11.38
C TRP A 363 -4.08 0.20 12.11
N GLY A 364 -4.34 0.94 13.18
CA GLY A 364 -3.31 1.35 14.14
C GLY A 364 -2.74 0.13 14.89
N ALA A 365 -1.48 0.22 15.28
CA ALA A 365 -0.77 -0.87 15.96
C ALA A 365 -1.40 -1.26 17.32
N ASP A 366 -2.18 -0.38 17.95
CA ASP A 366 -2.96 -0.62 19.16
C ASP A 366 -4.05 -1.71 19.00
N HIS A 367 -4.49 -1.98 17.77
CA HIS A 367 -5.45 -3.04 17.46
C HIS A 367 -4.85 -4.44 17.30
N HIS A 368 -3.54 -4.64 17.52
CA HIS A 368 -2.86 -5.93 17.34
C HIS A 368 -3.58 -7.12 18.04
N GLY A 369 -4.07 -6.93 19.29
CA GLY A 369 -4.76 -7.98 20.04
C GLY A 369 -6.12 -8.39 19.47
N HIS A 370 -6.69 -7.59 18.58
CA HIS A 370 -8.00 -7.84 17.97
C HIS A 370 -7.92 -8.74 16.72
N VAL A 371 -6.80 -8.70 16.02
CA VAL A 371 -6.61 -9.36 14.71
C VAL A 371 -6.91 -10.86 14.76
N ALA A 372 -6.27 -11.60 15.65
CA ALA A 372 -6.44 -13.05 15.73
C ALA A 372 -7.88 -13.45 16.11
N ARG A 373 -8.53 -12.69 17.00
CA ARG A 373 -9.92 -12.94 17.43
C ARG A 373 -10.89 -12.77 16.28
N LEU A 374 -10.74 -11.70 15.49
CA LEU A 374 -11.62 -11.44 14.34
C LEU A 374 -11.42 -12.50 13.25
N LYS A 375 -10.17 -12.80 12.88
CA LYS A 375 -9.86 -13.86 11.90
C LYS A 375 -10.44 -15.21 12.35
N GLY A 376 -10.26 -15.57 13.63
CA GLY A 376 -10.79 -16.81 14.20
C GLY A 376 -12.33 -16.86 14.19
N ALA A 377 -13.01 -15.75 14.52
CA ALA A 377 -14.47 -15.69 14.45
C ALA A 377 -15.01 -15.88 13.02
N LEU A 378 -14.31 -15.33 12.02
CA LEU A 378 -14.64 -15.55 10.61
C LEU A 378 -14.37 -17.00 10.17
N ASP A 379 -13.31 -17.64 10.67
CA ASP A 379 -13.05 -19.06 10.45
C ASP A 379 -14.15 -19.93 11.07
N ALA A 380 -14.63 -19.59 12.27
CA ALA A 380 -15.74 -20.25 12.94
C ALA A 380 -17.07 -20.14 12.14
N LEU A 381 -17.27 -19.04 11.42
CA LEU A 381 -18.36 -18.87 10.46
C LEU A 381 -18.17 -19.66 9.16
N GLY A 382 -16.97 -20.20 8.88
CA GLY A 382 -16.62 -20.91 7.64
C GLY A 382 -16.23 -19.99 6.49
N LEU A 383 -15.78 -18.76 6.79
CA LEU A 383 -15.43 -17.73 5.80
C LEU A 383 -13.93 -17.66 5.49
N ASN A 384 -13.11 -18.54 6.08
CA ASN A 384 -11.66 -18.59 5.91
C ASN A 384 -10.97 -17.24 6.23
N GLY A 385 -11.35 -16.63 7.34
CA GLY A 385 -10.84 -15.32 7.76
C GLY A 385 -9.32 -15.27 7.90
N SER A 386 -8.70 -16.38 8.31
CA SER A 386 -7.24 -16.51 8.41
C SER A 386 -6.51 -16.30 7.08
N GLU A 387 -7.13 -16.66 5.95
CA GLU A 387 -6.56 -16.57 4.62
C GLU A 387 -7.06 -15.34 3.84
N ARG A 388 -8.32 -14.96 4.06
CA ARG A 388 -9.00 -13.92 3.25
C ARG A 388 -8.95 -12.54 3.85
N LEU A 389 -8.74 -12.40 5.17
CA LEU A 389 -8.59 -11.11 5.84
C LEU A 389 -7.12 -10.87 6.16
N ASP A 390 -6.55 -9.79 5.65
CA ASP A 390 -5.26 -9.29 6.06
C ASP A 390 -5.38 -7.96 6.78
N ILE A 391 -4.56 -7.78 7.80
CA ILE A 391 -4.51 -6.56 8.59
C ILE A 391 -3.09 -5.99 8.49
N VAL A 392 -2.97 -4.81 7.91
CA VAL A 392 -1.74 -4.04 7.90
C VAL A 392 -1.73 -3.14 9.13
N LEU A 393 -0.85 -3.43 10.06
CA LEU A 393 -0.70 -2.65 11.30
C LEU A 393 0.26 -1.49 11.07
N MET A 394 -0.26 -0.28 11.23
CA MET A 394 0.44 0.96 11.00
C MET A 394 0.98 1.54 12.31
N GLN A 395 2.28 1.86 12.36
CA GLN A 395 2.91 2.52 13.51
C GLN A 395 2.59 4.02 13.57
N LEU A 396 2.76 4.60 14.76
CA LEU A 396 2.50 6.00 15.02
C LEU A 396 3.42 6.94 14.22
N VAL A 397 2.93 8.13 13.94
CA VAL A 397 3.67 9.24 13.33
C VAL A 397 4.10 10.21 14.42
N LYS A 398 5.37 10.58 14.42
CA LYS A 398 5.94 11.63 15.24
C LYS A 398 6.24 12.84 14.34
N LEU A 399 5.59 13.95 14.59
CA LEU A 399 5.83 15.17 13.84
C LEU A 399 7.04 15.91 14.40
N LEU A 400 7.91 16.32 13.52
CA LEU A 400 9.05 17.18 13.82
C LEU A 400 8.92 18.49 13.04
N ARG A 401 9.64 19.51 13.51
CA ARG A 401 9.92 20.73 12.77
C ARG A 401 11.34 21.16 13.10
N ASP A 402 12.18 21.14 12.10
CA ASP A 402 13.61 21.43 12.25
C ASP A 402 14.26 20.57 13.35
N GLY A 403 13.88 19.28 13.43
CA GLY A 403 14.34 18.31 14.42
C GLY A 403 13.62 18.32 15.77
N GLU A 404 12.76 19.31 16.05
CA GLU A 404 12.03 19.44 17.32
C GLU A 404 10.62 18.86 17.22
N VAL A 405 10.16 18.14 18.27
CA VAL A 405 8.84 17.50 18.30
C VAL A 405 7.71 18.53 18.34
N VAL A 406 6.80 18.43 17.38
CA VAL A 406 5.61 19.28 17.29
C VAL A 406 4.37 18.48 17.73
N ARG A 407 3.65 18.98 18.73
CA ARG A 407 2.41 18.36 19.24
C ARG A 407 1.16 19.16 18.93
N MET A 408 1.30 20.43 18.61
CA MET A 408 0.21 21.38 18.40
C MET A 408 0.44 22.22 17.15
N SER A 409 -0.64 22.53 16.44
CA SER A 409 -0.63 23.48 15.33
C SER A 409 -0.23 24.89 15.82
N LYS A 410 0.68 25.55 15.10
CA LYS A 410 1.06 26.94 15.39
C LYS A 410 -0.13 27.91 15.26
N ARG A 411 -1.07 27.60 14.34
CA ARG A 411 -2.22 28.45 14.04
C ARG A 411 -3.32 28.32 15.09
N THR A 412 -3.63 27.09 15.50
CA THR A 412 -4.80 26.80 16.32
C THR A 412 -4.49 26.52 17.79
N GLY A 413 -3.21 26.22 18.12
CA GLY A 413 -2.81 25.80 19.48
C GLY A 413 -3.37 24.45 19.92
N LYS A 414 -3.98 23.68 18.99
CA LYS A 414 -4.62 22.37 19.21
C LYS A 414 -3.76 21.25 18.59
N ALA A 415 -4.13 19.99 18.82
CA ALA A 415 -3.55 18.86 18.10
C ALA A 415 -3.69 19.06 16.58
N ILE A 416 -2.64 18.71 15.84
CA ILE A 416 -2.60 18.93 14.38
C ILE A 416 -3.60 17.98 13.72
N SER A 417 -4.60 18.54 13.06
CA SER A 417 -5.55 17.82 12.21
C SER A 417 -4.97 17.57 10.82
N LEU A 418 -5.62 16.71 10.04
CA LEU A 418 -5.31 16.55 8.61
C LEU A 418 -5.44 17.89 7.86
N HIS A 419 -6.49 18.65 8.15
CA HIS A 419 -6.71 19.97 7.57
C HIS A 419 -5.53 20.92 7.85
N ASP A 420 -5.09 21.02 9.13
CA ASP A 420 -3.95 21.86 9.51
C ASP A 420 -2.65 21.43 8.82
N LEU A 421 -2.43 20.12 8.66
CA LEU A 421 -1.27 19.60 7.95
C LEU A 421 -1.26 20.06 6.49
N LEU A 422 -2.38 19.91 5.79
CA LEU A 422 -2.49 20.27 4.36
C LEU A 422 -2.47 21.80 4.12
N ASP A 423 -2.62 22.61 5.17
CA ASP A 423 -2.37 24.06 5.11
C ASP A 423 -0.87 24.40 5.27
N GLU A 424 -0.08 23.51 5.87
CA GLU A 424 1.36 23.74 6.13
C GLU A 424 2.27 23.10 5.07
N VAL A 425 1.88 21.96 4.50
CA VAL A 425 2.67 21.22 3.49
C VAL A 425 1.82 20.92 2.27
N SER A 426 2.45 20.75 1.11
CA SER A 426 1.73 20.33 -0.09
C SER A 426 1.14 18.92 0.08
N VAL A 427 0.04 18.64 -0.61
CA VAL A 427 -0.56 17.31 -0.66
C VAL A 427 0.46 16.27 -1.12
N ASP A 428 1.27 16.61 -2.12
CA ASP A 428 2.27 15.72 -2.70
C ASP A 428 3.39 15.39 -1.70
N ALA A 429 3.86 16.38 -0.94
CA ALA A 429 4.83 16.14 0.14
C ALA A 429 4.21 15.27 1.24
N ALA A 430 2.99 15.56 1.71
CA ALA A 430 2.31 14.74 2.70
C ALA A 430 2.15 13.30 2.22
N ARG A 431 1.68 13.07 0.99
CA ARG A 431 1.52 11.74 0.40
C ARG A 431 2.86 11.02 0.27
N TRP A 432 3.90 11.70 -0.20
CA TRP A 432 5.22 11.11 -0.31
C TRP A 432 5.77 10.60 1.02
N TYR A 433 5.76 11.44 2.04
CA TYR A 433 6.34 11.09 3.34
C TYR A 433 5.52 10.02 4.07
N PHE A 434 4.19 10.07 4.01
CA PHE A 434 3.33 9.07 4.66
C PHE A 434 3.33 7.71 3.95
N ASN A 435 3.78 7.65 2.72
CA ASN A 435 3.93 6.40 1.98
C ASN A 435 5.19 5.59 2.40
N ALA A 436 5.58 5.73 3.67
CA ALA A 436 6.66 4.96 4.27
C ALA A 436 6.19 3.56 4.68
N LYS A 437 7.15 2.66 4.90
CA LYS A 437 6.88 1.28 5.33
C LYS A 437 5.94 1.23 6.55
N PRO A 438 4.81 0.51 6.50
CA PRO A 438 3.74 0.60 7.52
C PRO A 438 4.19 0.24 8.94
N ASP A 439 5.02 -0.79 9.09
CA ASP A 439 5.47 -1.35 10.37
C ASP A 439 6.58 -0.55 11.05
N THR A 440 7.07 0.51 10.42
CA THR A 440 8.11 1.37 11.01
C THR A 440 7.50 2.60 11.68
N GLN A 441 8.02 2.96 12.86
CA GLN A 441 7.75 4.26 13.46
C GLN A 441 8.30 5.35 12.54
N MET A 442 7.49 6.35 12.27
CA MET A 442 7.82 7.41 11.32
C MET A 442 8.04 8.73 12.03
N GLU A 443 9.14 9.41 11.69
CA GLU A 443 9.35 10.83 11.98
C GLU A 443 9.08 11.62 10.70
N PHE A 444 8.13 12.55 10.75
CA PHE A 444 7.80 13.44 9.64
C PHE A 444 8.21 14.86 9.99
N ASP A 445 9.26 15.36 9.34
CA ASP A 445 9.75 16.71 9.54
C ASP A 445 9.05 17.68 8.57
N LEU A 446 8.21 18.55 9.13
CA LEU A 446 7.48 19.59 8.38
C LEU A 446 8.42 20.59 7.72
N GLY A 447 9.56 20.91 8.37
CA GLY A 447 10.57 21.80 7.80
C GLY A 447 11.23 21.22 6.55
N LEU A 448 11.56 19.93 6.58
CA LEU A 448 12.12 19.23 5.42
C LEU A 448 11.09 19.10 4.28
N ALA A 449 9.83 18.83 4.61
CA ALA A 449 8.77 18.61 3.64
C ALA A 449 8.44 19.85 2.76
N VAL A 450 8.78 21.05 3.20
CA VAL A 450 8.56 22.30 2.43
C VAL A 450 9.82 22.82 1.74
N ARG A 451 10.96 22.12 1.84
CA ARG A 451 12.21 22.55 1.20
C ARG A 451 12.18 22.32 -0.30
N GLU A 452 12.65 23.31 -1.04
CA GLU A 452 12.80 23.28 -2.51
C GLU A 452 14.26 23.00 -2.90
N ASP A 453 14.83 21.92 -2.36
CA ASP A 453 16.20 21.49 -2.67
C ASP A 453 16.34 19.95 -2.67
N SER A 454 17.54 19.46 -3.01
CA SER A 454 17.82 18.03 -3.15
C SER A 454 17.79 17.22 -1.84
N GLU A 455 17.70 17.88 -0.68
CA GLU A 455 17.53 17.16 0.60
C GLU A 455 16.08 16.71 0.80
N ASN A 456 15.12 17.38 0.14
CA ASN A 456 13.74 16.95 0.11
C ASN A 456 13.54 15.90 -1.00
N PRO A 457 13.27 14.62 -0.66
CA PRO A 457 13.22 13.54 -1.65
C PRO A 457 12.09 13.68 -2.66
N ILE A 458 10.95 14.26 -2.30
CA ILE A 458 9.86 14.50 -3.26
C ILE A 458 10.27 15.59 -4.26
N TYR A 459 10.82 16.70 -3.79
CA TYR A 459 11.31 17.75 -4.67
C TYR A 459 12.36 17.22 -5.65
N TYR A 460 13.27 16.35 -5.18
CA TYR A 460 14.30 15.73 -6.02
C TYR A 460 13.73 14.90 -7.17
N VAL A 461 12.65 14.15 -6.92
CA VAL A 461 11.97 13.33 -7.96
C VAL A 461 11.15 14.20 -8.91
N GLU A 462 10.36 15.14 -8.40
CA GLU A 462 9.60 16.08 -9.21
C GLU A 462 10.50 16.92 -10.09
N TYR A 463 11.65 17.37 -9.56
CA TYR A 463 12.65 18.11 -10.32
C TYR A 463 13.25 17.28 -11.46
N ALA A 464 13.46 15.97 -11.28
CA ALA A 464 13.91 15.12 -12.38
C ALA A 464 12.89 15.12 -13.53
N HIS A 465 11.59 14.95 -13.23
CA HIS A 465 10.53 15.01 -14.24
C HIS A 465 10.45 16.39 -14.92
N ALA A 466 10.41 17.47 -14.16
CA ALA A 466 10.34 18.83 -14.68
C ALA A 466 11.57 19.19 -15.53
N ARG A 467 12.74 18.70 -15.15
CA ARG A 467 13.98 18.90 -15.91
C ARG A 467 13.94 18.22 -17.27
N ILE A 468 13.41 16.99 -17.35
CA ILE A 468 13.19 16.31 -18.65
C ILE A 468 12.21 17.11 -19.49
N CYS A 469 11.07 17.51 -18.95
CA CYS A 469 10.08 18.32 -19.67
C CYS A 469 10.69 19.63 -20.19
N SER A 470 11.57 20.26 -19.42
CA SER A 470 12.25 21.49 -19.82
C SER A 470 13.27 21.27 -20.93
N LEU A 471 14.01 20.13 -20.87
CA LEU A 471 14.91 19.72 -21.93
C LEU A 471 14.17 19.50 -23.24
N LEU A 472 13.05 18.75 -23.21
CA LEU A 472 12.24 18.45 -24.40
C LEU A 472 11.71 19.75 -25.04
N ARG A 473 11.15 20.66 -24.25
CA ARG A 473 10.68 21.98 -24.75
C ARG A 473 11.78 22.83 -25.34
N ALA A 474 12.98 22.82 -24.73
CA ALA A 474 14.11 23.58 -25.26
C ALA A 474 14.58 23.03 -26.60
N LEU A 475 14.62 21.70 -26.75
CA LEU A 475 15.00 21.06 -28.02
C LEU A 475 13.94 21.25 -29.11
N GLU A 476 12.64 21.20 -28.74
CA GLU A 476 11.54 21.47 -29.66
C GLU A 476 11.62 22.91 -30.24
N THR A 477 12.03 23.88 -29.42
CA THR A 477 12.29 25.26 -29.87
C THR A 477 13.42 25.33 -30.89
N ASP A 478 14.42 24.42 -30.78
CA ASP A 478 15.51 24.27 -31.76
C ASP A 478 15.11 23.39 -32.98
N GLY A 479 13.84 22.95 -33.07
CA GLY A 479 13.34 22.09 -34.15
C GLY A 479 13.67 20.60 -33.94
N VAL A 480 14.12 20.18 -32.75
CA VAL A 480 14.44 18.79 -32.44
C VAL A 480 13.33 18.19 -31.58
N THR A 481 12.65 17.17 -32.08
CA THR A 481 11.62 16.43 -31.37
C THR A 481 12.07 15.02 -31.04
N VAL A 482 11.39 14.36 -30.10
CA VAL A 482 11.62 12.93 -29.81
C VAL A 482 11.31 12.14 -31.09
N PRO A 483 12.28 11.39 -31.64
CA PRO A 483 12.05 10.66 -32.88
C PRO A 483 11.18 9.42 -32.66
N GLU A 484 10.40 9.02 -33.67
CA GLU A 484 9.62 7.77 -33.61
C GLU A 484 10.53 6.54 -33.48
N THR A 485 11.67 6.54 -34.18
CA THR A 485 12.64 5.47 -34.16
C THR A 485 14.06 6.00 -33.93
N ALA A 486 14.90 5.25 -33.23
CA ALA A 486 16.30 5.52 -33.05
C ALA A 486 17.08 4.20 -32.96
N ASP A 487 18.36 4.24 -33.25
CA ASP A 487 19.25 3.11 -33.02
C ASP A 487 19.61 3.04 -31.53
N LEU A 488 18.89 2.20 -30.79
CA LEU A 488 19.03 2.05 -29.33
C LEU A 488 20.35 1.31 -28.96
N SER A 489 21.04 0.66 -29.89
CA SER A 489 22.37 0.04 -29.67
C SER A 489 23.44 1.09 -29.35
N LEU A 490 23.21 2.35 -29.71
CA LEU A 490 24.09 3.47 -29.40
C LEU A 490 24.07 3.85 -27.91
N LEU A 491 23.09 3.38 -27.11
CA LEU A 491 23.02 3.56 -25.67
C LEU A 491 23.93 2.56 -24.94
N SER A 492 25.22 2.64 -25.22
CA SER A 492 26.22 1.65 -24.76
C SER A 492 26.95 2.06 -23.48
N GLY A 493 26.84 3.31 -23.06
CA GLY A 493 27.49 3.86 -21.89
C GLY A 493 26.92 3.31 -20.57
N GLU A 494 27.73 3.29 -19.53
CA GLU A 494 27.36 2.76 -18.21
C GLU A 494 26.16 3.50 -17.60
N ALA A 495 26.14 4.84 -17.71
CA ALA A 495 25.04 5.65 -17.18
C ALA A 495 23.73 5.42 -17.95
N GLU A 496 23.79 5.21 -19.27
CA GLU A 496 22.65 4.89 -20.11
C GLU A 496 22.07 3.51 -19.73
N LYS A 497 22.92 2.49 -19.65
CA LYS A 497 22.53 1.13 -19.27
C LYS A 497 21.98 1.05 -17.83
N ALA A 498 22.58 1.79 -16.90
CA ALA A 498 22.08 1.87 -15.52
C ALA A 498 20.68 2.49 -15.45
N LEU A 499 20.43 3.55 -16.23
CA LEU A 499 19.11 4.17 -16.31
C LEU A 499 18.05 3.22 -16.88
N ILE A 500 18.36 2.51 -17.97
CA ILE A 500 17.44 1.53 -18.59
C ILE A 500 17.13 0.38 -17.62
N LYS A 501 18.14 -0.12 -16.88
CA LYS A 501 17.92 -1.14 -15.84
C LYS A 501 16.97 -0.65 -14.75
N GLN A 502 17.12 0.60 -14.33
CA GLN A 502 16.24 1.19 -13.30
C GLN A 502 14.81 1.39 -13.82
N ILE A 503 14.62 1.74 -15.10
CA ILE A 503 13.32 1.75 -15.77
C ILE A 503 12.67 0.36 -15.71
N ALA A 504 13.42 -0.69 -16.01
CA ALA A 504 12.90 -2.07 -15.94
C ALA A 504 12.55 -2.50 -14.52
N GLN A 505 13.30 -2.02 -13.50
CA GLN A 505 13.05 -2.34 -12.08
C GLN A 505 11.69 -1.87 -11.60
N TYR A 506 11.13 -0.81 -12.17
CA TYR A 506 9.80 -0.30 -11.81
C TYR A 506 8.70 -1.37 -11.88
N CYS A 507 8.73 -2.25 -12.88
CA CYS A 507 7.77 -3.35 -13.02
C CYS A 507 7.85 -4.36 -11.86
N GLU A 508 9.06 -4.63 -11.35
CA GLU A 508 9.26 -5.54 -10.21
C GLU A 508 8.83 -4.87 -8.90
N GLU A 509 9.13 -3.58 -8.71
CA GLU A 509 8.78 -2.86 -7.49
C GLU A 509 7.26 -2.74 -7.28
N ILE A 510 6.46 -2.64 -8.34
CA ILE A 510 4.99 -2.71 -8.25
C ILE A 510 4.54 -4.08 -7.71
N LYS A 511 5.10 -5.18 -8.23
CA LYS A 511 4.78 -6.53 -7.74
C LYS A 511 5.19 -6.73 -6.27
N LEU A 512 6.39 -6.23 -5.91
CA LEU A 512 6.88 -6.31 -4.54
C LEU A 512 6.01 -5.49 -3.59
N ALA A 513 5.63 -4.28 -3.97
CA ALA A 513 4.72 -3.43 -3.19
C ALA A 513 3.36 -4.10 -2.95
N ALA A 514 2.80 -4.77 -3.96
CA ALA A 514 1.55 -5.52 -3.82
C ALA A 514 1.70 -6.76 -2.93
N ARG A 515 2.79 -7.54 -3.10
CA ARG A 515 3.06 -8.76 -2.34
C ARG A 515 3.28 -8.48 -0.85
N ASP A 516 4.06 -7.44 -0.56
CA ASP A 516 4.50 -7.11 0.79
C ASP A 516 3.57 -6.14 1.51
N TYR A 517 2.53 -5.64 0.82
CA TYR A 517 1.66 -4.54 1.28
C TYR A 517 2.48 -3.32 1.74
N ASP A 518 3.58 -3.06 1.03
CA ASP A 518 4.53 -1.99 1.34
C ASP A 518 4.66 -1.00 0.16
N PRO A 519 3.83 0.05 0.11
CA PRO A 519 3.90 1.05 -0.96
C PRO A 519 5.23 1.80 -1.05
N SER A 520 6.06 1.78 0.01
CA SER A 520 7.36 2.46 0.02
C SER A 520 8.35 1.92 -1.03
N HIS A 521 8.10 0.73 -1.59
CA HIS A 521 8.82 0.21 -2.75
C HIS A 521 8.80 1.20 -3.92
N ILE A 522 7.65 1.81 -4.16
CA ILE A 522 7.50 2.77 -5.26
C ILE A 522 8.32 4.04 -5.01
N ASN A 523 8.26 4.60 -3.78
CA ASN A 523 9.05 5.78 -3.43
C ASN A 523 10.55 5.55 -3.65
N ARG A 524 11.09 4.42 -3.16
CA ARG A 524 12.50 4.06 -3.34
C ARG A 524 12.86 3.94 -4.82
N CYS A 525 12.02 3.25 -5.60
CA CYS A 525 12.22 3.08 -7.03
C CYS A 525 12.29 4.43 -7.76
N LEU A 526 11.38 5.35 -7.45
CA LEU A 526 11.35 6.69 -8.06
C LEU A 526 12.57 7.54 -7.68
N GLN A 527 13.03 7.47 -6.42
CA GLN A 527 14.26 8.15 -6.01
C GLN A 527 15.49 7.64 -6.75
N GLU A 528 15.62 6.31 -6.88
CA GLU A 528 16.72 5.69 -7.62
C GLU A 528 16.65 6.01 -9.10
N LEU A 529 15.45 6.02 -9.69
CA LEU A 529 15.23 6.40 -11.08
C LEU A 529 15.65 7.86 -11.34
N ALA A 530 15.24 8.77 -10.46
CA ALA A 530 15.65 10.18 -10.52
C ALA A 530 17.18 10.32 -10.38
N ALA A 531 17.81 9.58 -9.46
CA ALA A 531 19.26 9.59 -9.28
C ALA A 531 20.00 9.04 -10.53
N CYS A 532 19.49 7.96 -11.13
CA CYS A 532 20.03 7.43 -12.38
C CYS A 532 19.90 8.44 -13.52
N PHE A 533 18.75 9.11 -13.63
CA PHE A 533 18.54 10.16 -14.62
C PHE A 533 19.51 11.34 -14.43
N HIS A 534 19.71 11.82 -13.21
CA HIS A 534 20.64 12.93 -12.98
C HIS A 534 22.08 12.57 -13.33
N ARG A 535 22.52 11.34 -13.06
CA ARG A 535 23.83 10.83 -13.51
C ARG A 535 23.92 10.77 -15.03
N PHE A 536 22.92 10.20 -15.69
CA PHE A 536 22.82 10.16 -17.16
C PHE A 536 22.89 11.57 -17.75
N TYR A 537 22.05 12.50 -17.27
CA TYR A 537 22.00 13.87 -17.77
C TYR A 537 23.33 14.62 -17.63
N THR A 538 24.09 14.33 -16.57
CA THR A 538 25.38 14.96 -16.32
C THR A 538 26.51 14.36 -17.19
N SER A 539 26.45 13.05 -17.43
CA SER A 539 27.51 12.30 -18.10
C SER A 539 27.31 12.18 -19.63
N CYS A 540 26.06 12.23 -20.09
CA CYS A 540 25.68 11.95 -21.47
C CYS A 540 25.05 13.20 -22.10
N ARG A 541 25.80 13.87 -22.96
CA ARG A 541 25.31 15.03 -23.70
C ARG A 541 24.21 14.60 -24.67
N ILE A 542 23.15 15.41 -24.78
CA ILE A 542 22.12 15.27 -25.81
C ILE A 542 22.28 16.39 -26.83
N ARG A 543 22.33 17.64 -26.38
CA ARG A 543 22.50 18.81 -27.24
C ARG A 543 23.94 18.92 -27.77
N GLY A 544 24.10 18.96 -29.10
CA GLY A 544 25.43 19.06 -29.73
C GLY A 544 26.20 17.75 -29.82
N GLU A 545 25.54 16.62 -29.58
CA GLU A 545 26.08 15.29 -29.80
C GLU A 545 25.83 14.83 -31.24
N GLU A 546 26.47 13.74 -31.68
CA GLU A 546 26.19 13.07 -32.93
C GLU A 546 24.68 12.82 -33.09
N PRO A 547 24.03 13.19 -34.21
CA PRO A 547 22.56 13.18 -34.32
C PRO A 547 21.90 11.84 -33.98
N GLN A 548 22.50 10.71 -34.31
CA GLN A 548 21.95 9.39 -34.03
C GLN A 548 22.04 9.05 -32.52
N VAL A 549 23.15 9.39 -31.87
CA VAL A 549 23.33 9.22 -30.43
C VAL A 549 22.40 10.16 -29.67
N ALA A 550 22.29 11.42 -30.10
CA ALA A 550 21.36 12.40 -29.53
C ALA A 550 19.91 11.91 -29.61
N ALA A 551 19.50 11.31 -30.74
CA ALA A 551 18.18 10.74 -30.95
C ALA A 551 17.88 9.60 -29.96
N ALA A 552 18.81 8.65 -29.79
CA ALA A 552 18.66 7.54 -28.84
C ALA A 552 18.58 8.04 -27.38
N ARG A 553 19.44 9.00 -26.99
CA ARG A 553 19.44 9.60 -25.66
C ARG A 553 18.17 10.40 -25.37
N LEU A 554 17.61 11.05 -26.39
CA LEU A 554 16.37 11.82 -26.27
C LEU A 554 15.19 10.88 -26.01
N LYS A 555 15.12 9.73 -26.69
CA LYS A 555 14.13 8.68 -26.40
C LYS A 555 14.27 8.16 -24.96
N LEU A 556 15.49 7.85 -24.52
CA LEU A 556 15.74 7.39 -23.15
C LEU A 556 15.28 8.43 -22.09
N ALA A 557 15.53 9.72 -22.36
CA ALA A 557 15.04 10.79 -21.48
C ALA A 557 13.50 10.85 -21.44
N ASP A 558 12.82 10.71 -22.58
CA ASP A 558 11.36 10.73 -22.65
C ASP A 558 10.75 9.48 -21.99
N ASP A 559 11.31 8.30 -22.20
CA ASP A 559 10.89 7.07 -21.51
C ASP A 559 11.03 7.21 -19.98
N THR A 560 12.14 7.81 -19.52
CA THR A 560 12.33 8.10 -18.09
C THR A 560 11.24 9.03 -17.56
N ARG A 561 10.89 10.08 -18.31
CA ARG A 561 9.79 11.00 -17.96
C ARG A 561 8.47 10.27 -17.82
N MET A 562 8.14 9.38 -18.77
CA MET A 562 6.91 8.59 -18.73
C MET A 562 6.86 7.69 -17.47
N VAL A 563 7.96 7.00 -17.16
CA VAL A 563 7.99 6.10 -15.98
C VAL A 563 7.94 6.88 -14.67
N LEU A 564 8.63 8.03 -14.55
CA LEU A 564 8.51 8.93 -13.39
C LEU A 564 7.07 9.39 -13.20
N LYS A 565 6.41 9.84 -14.29
CA LYS A 565 5.01 10.26 -14.26
C LYS A 565 4.08 9.12 -13.82
N ASN A 566 4.26 7.91 -14.35
CA ASN A 566 3.45 6.75 -13.98
C ASN A 566 3.61 6.40 -12.50
N GLY A 567 4.85 6.39 -12.00
CA GLY A 567 5.12 6.08 -10.60
C GLY A 567 4.60 7.16 -9.63
N LEU A 568 4.77 8.45 -9.95
CA LEU A 568 4.21 9.55 -9.17
C LEU A 568 2.67 9.45 -9.13
N LYS A 569 2.02 9.24 -10.27
CA LYS A 569 0.57 9.04 -10.35
C LYS A 569 0.11 7.83 -9.52
N LEU A 570 0.86 6.74 -9.52
CA LEU A 570 0.52 5.52 -8.76
C LEU A 570 0.43 5.78 -7.25
N ILE A 571 1.26 6.68 -6.72
CA ILE A 571 1.24 7.10 -5.32
C ILE A 571 0.39 8.36 -5.06
N GLY A 572 -0.34 8.85 -6.08
CA GLY A 572 -1.22 10.01 -6.00
C GLY A 572 -0.49 11.36 -5.86
N VAL A 573 0.74 11.43 -6.38
CA VAL A 573 1.59 12.64 -6.44
C VAL A 573 1.59 13.18 -7.86
N ASP A 574 1.58 14.50 -8.02
CA ASP A 574 1.62 15.15 -9.32
C ASP A 574 3.03 15.05 -9.95
N ALA A 575 3.08 15.07 -11.27
CA ALA A 575 4.31 15.13 -12.04
C ALA A 575 4.44 16.51 -12.69
N PRO A 576 5.03 17.52 -12.02
CA PRO A 576 5.09 18.87 -12.53
C PRO A 576 5.98 18.94 -13.77
N GLU A 577 5.53 19.71 -14.75
CA GLU A 577 6.32 19.95 -15.96
C GLU A 577 7.28 21.15 -15.83
N LYS A 578 7.09 21.96 -14.81
CA LYS A 578 7.89 23.16 -14.47
C LYS A 578 8.03 23.25 -12.95
N MET A 579 9.22 23.57 -12.51
CA MET A 579 9.55 23.90 -11.14
C MET A 579 10.46 25.13 -11.13
#